data_1b4b8296c35dba1b4d6e8e37c28c3f23
#
_entry.id   1b4b8296c35dba1b4d6e8e37c28c3f23
#
_cell.length_a   1.000
_cell.length_b   1.000
_cell.length_c   1.000
_cell.angle_alpha   90.00
_cell.angle_beta   90.00
_cell.angle_gamma   90.00
#
_symmetry.space_group_name_H-M   'P 1'
#
loop_
_entity.id
_entity.type
_entity.pdbx_description
1 polymer ?
#
loop_
_entity_poly.entity_id
_entity_poly.type
_entity_poly.pdbx_seq_one_letter_code
_entity_poly.pdbx_strand_id
1 'polypeptide(L)'
;MNTPKDEAPPDSVPMPDFTTVVDWHGQPDTSLQDIVRFSHITAPNLTLYLPWGIAAGSVVSGQQFFTNAAKLMRSGTASFDSEEFAKQIDSKVWADKWAKILFDSHADSYAQDGDNYFDDRLHQGHGTISFIHLRNAKCWFGGRVIQHEFIRIQLSHVTGWAYGAIME
;
A
#
# COMPACT_ATOMS: atom_id res chain seq x y z
N MET A 1 -15.88 18.73 50.81
CA MET A 1 -16.08 18.61 49.35
C MET A 1 -14.72 18.74 48.68
N ASN A 2 -14.13 17.61 48.29
CA ASN A 2 -12.86 17.59 47.57
C ASN A 2 -13.15 17.66 46.05
N THR A 3 -12.72 18.74 45.44
CA THR A 3 -12.71 18.89 43.98
C THR A 3 -11.69 17.88 43.38
N PRO A 4 -12.07 17.11 42.34
CA PRO A 4 -11.09 16.24 41.65
C PRO A 4 -10.02 17.13 41.02
N LYS A 5 -8.76 16.81 41.28
CA LYS A 5 -7.65 17.36 40.54
C LYS A 5 -7.78 16.96 39.07
N ASP A 6 -7.81 17.94 38.19
CA ASP A 6 -7.62 17.75 36.75
C ASP A 6 -6.29 17.01 36.57
N GLU A 7 -6.36 15.71 36.25
CA GLU A 7 -5.22 15.01 35.70
C GLU A 7 -4.96 15.59 34.32
N ALA A 8 -3.77 16.14 34.14
CA ALA A 8 -3.28 16.55 32.84
C ALA A 8 -3.34 15.34 31.87
N PRO A 9 -3.73 15.55 30.61
CA PRO A 9 -3.71 14.45 29.63
C PRO A 9 -2.34 13.83 29.57
N PRO A 10 -2.25 12.48 29.38
CA PRO A 10 -0.96 11.80 29.33
C PRO A 10 -0.09 12.47 28.28
N ASP A 11 1.15 12.77 28.68
CA ASP A 11 2.14 13.43 27.83
C ASP A 11 2.12 12.80 26.44
N SER A 12 1.82 13.63 25.43
CA SER A 12 1.97 13.23 24.03
C SER A 12 3.37 12.65 23.87
N VAL A 13 3.46 11.40 23.41
CA VAL A 13 4.74 10.78 23.09
C VAL A 13 5.47 11.75 22.16
N PRO A 14 6.62 12.29 22.56
CA PRO A 14 7.31 13.26 21.72
C PRO A 14 7.64 12.58 20.38
N MET A 15 7.26 13.23 19.29
CA MET A 15 7.69 12.79 17.97
C MET A 15 9.22 12.70 17.98
N PRO A 16 9.81 11.62 17.45
CA PRO A 16 11.26 11.51 17.36
C PRO A 16 11.77 12.71 16.56
N ASP A 17 12.69 13.45 17.16
CA ASP A 17 13.37 14.56 16.51
C ASP A 17 14.39 13.98 15.53
N PHE A 18 14.06 13.98 14.24
CA PHE A 18 14.95 13.47 13.19
C PHE A 18 16.10 14.46 12.98
N THR A 19 17.11 14.39 13.83
CA THR A 19 18.22 15.31 13.84
C THR A 19 19.46 14.82 13.12
N THR A 20 19.48 13.60 12.61
CA THR A 20 20.65 13.02 11.95
C THR A 20 20.41 12.76 10.45
N VAL A 21 21.48 12.86 9.65
CA VAL A 21 21.48 12.54 8.22
C VAL A 21 21.02 11.09 7.96
N VAL A 22 21.24 10.18 8.91
CA VAL A 22 20.83 8.78 8.85
C VAL A 22 19.32 8.64 8.89
N ASP A 23 18.62 9.51 9.63
CA ASP A 23 17.17 9.49 9.76
C ASP A 23 16.49 9.89 8.45
N TRP A 24 17.13 10.74 7.66
CA TRP A 24 16.65 11.13 6.34
C TRP A 24 16.84 10.06 5.26
N HIS A 25 17.91 9.28 5.33
CA HIS A 25 18.20 8.23 4.33
C HIS A 25 17.23 7.05 4.37
N GLY A 26 16.56 6.82 5.49
CA GLY A 26 15.56 5.75 5.63
C GLY A 26 14.13 6.19 5.31
N GLN A 27 13.89 7.48 5.10
CA GLN A 27 12.55 8.00 4.86
C GLN A 27 12.20 7.95 3.35
N PRO A 28 10.97 7.58 3.01
CA PRO A 28 10.47 7.70 1.65
C PRO A 28 10.47 9.18 1.21
N ASP A 29 10.74 9.41 -0.07
CA ASP A 29 10.65 10.73 -0.69
C ASP A 29 9.27 11.37 -0.42
N THR A 30 9.24 12.60 0.11
CA THR A 30 8.01 13.29 0.49
C THR A 30 7.11 13.59 -0.71
N SER A 31 7.69 13.96 -1.86
CA SER A 31 6.93 14.21 -3.08
C SER A 31 6.27 12.94 -3.59
N LEU A 32 6.97 11.80 -3.48
CA LEU A 32 6.40 10.52 -3.85
C LEU A 32 5.29 10.10 -2.89
N GLN A 33 5.40 10.38 -1.60
CA GLN A 33 4.32 10.18 -0.62
C GLN A 33 3.10 11.04 -0.95
N ASP A 34 3.29 12.29 -1.35
CA ASP A 34 2.18 13.18 -1.77
C ASP A 34 1.49 12.65 -3.03
N ILE A 35 2.24 12.14 -4.01
CA ILE A 35 1.65 11.50 -5.20
C ILE A 35 0.78 10.31 -4.80
N VAL A 36 1.24 9.48 -3.87
CA VAL A 36 0.44 8.35 -3.37
C VAL A 36 -0.79 8.83 -2.61
N ARG A 37 -0.65 9.87 -1.78
CA ARG A 37 -1.76 10.49 -1.04
C ARG A 37 -2.88 10.93 -1.98
N PHE A 38 -2.54 11.60 -3.07
CA PHE A 38 -3.51 12.11 -4.03
C PHE A 38 -3.91 11.12 -5.13
N SER A 39 -3.46 9.86 -5.03
CA SER A 39 -3.77 8.83 -6.04
C SER A 39 -5.25 8.43 -6.15
N HIS A 40 -6.07 8.80 -5.17
CA HIS A 40 -7.53 8.64 -5.23
C HIS A 40 -8.20 9.68 -6.16
N ILE A 41 -7.54 10.84 -6.39
CA ILE A 41 -8.02 11.90 -7.27
C ILE A 41 -7.41 11.75 -8.67
N THR A 42 -6.11 11.43 -8.73
CA THR A 42 -5.35 11.36 -9.97
C THR A 42 -4.59 10.05 -10.05
N ALA A 43 -4.42 9.53 -11.25
CA ALA A 43 -3.66 8.30 -11.50
C ALA A 43 -2.45 8.59 -12.41
N PRO A 44 -1.43 9.31 -11.90
CA PRO A 44 -0.27 9.64 -12.71
C PRO A 44 0.50 8.38 -13.10
N ASN A 45 1.12 8.40 -14.28
CA ASN A 45 2.08 7.38 -14.66
C ASN A 45 3.43 7.73 -14.07
N LEU A 46 4.05 6.74 -13.42
CA LEU A 46 5.39 6.87 -12.84
C LEU A 46 6.30 5.76 -13.32
N THR A 47 7.58 6.09 -13.36
CA THR A 47 8.69 5.15 -13.46
C THR A 47 9.43 5.18 -12.12
N LEU A 48 9.59 4.04 -11.50
CA LEU A 48 10.28 3.84 -10.22
C LEU A 48 11.57 3.08 -10.46
N TYR A 49 12.67 3.59 -9.93
CA TYR A 49 13.97 2.92 -9.91
C TYR A 49 14.12 2.21 -8.57
N LEU A 50 14.45 0.94 -8.62
CA LEU A 50 14.45 0.01 -7.49
C LEU A 50 15.75 -0.78 -7.45
N PRO A 51 16.21 -1.27 -6.30
CA PRO A 51 17.44 -2.07 -6.22
C PRO A 51 17.46 -3.32 -7.10
N TRP A 52 16.27 -3.83 -7.46
CA TRP A 52 16.13 -5.02 -8.29
C TRP A 52 15.80 -4.71 -9.76
N GLY A 53 15.57 -3.44 -10.14
CA GLY A 53 15.23 -3.08 -11.51
C GLY A 53 14.37 -1.82 -11.60
N ILE A 54 13.49 -1.78 -12.60
CA ILE A 54 12.62 -0.65 -12.88
C ILE A 54 11.17 -1.14 -12.87
N ALA A 55 10.28 -0.36 -12.29
CA ALA A 55 8.84 -0.58 -12.40
C ALA A 55 8.17 0.68 -12.94
N ALA A 56 7.30 0.55 -13.95
CA ALA A 56 6.53 1.67 -14.49
C ALA A 56 5.06 1.31 -14.60
N GLY A 57 4.18 2.25 -14.26
CA GLY A 57 2.73 2.03 -14.30
C GLY A 57 1.94 3.24 -13.80
N SER A 58 0.62 3.12 -13.78
CA SER A 58 -0.27 4.16 -13.24
C SER A 58 -0.44 3.99 -11.74
N VAL A 59 -0.21 5.06 -10.98
CA VAL A 59 -0.44 5.05 -9.52
C VAL A 59 -1.94 4.90 -9.26
N VAL A 60 -2.30 4.05 -8.30
CA VAL A 60 -3.68 3.86 -7.86
C VAL A 60 -3.78 3.92 -6.35
N SER A 61 -4.96 4.25 -5.83
CA SER A 61 -5.20 4.28 -4.39
C SER A 61 -5.09 2.88 -3.77
N GLY A 62 -4.79 2.83 -2.46
CA GLY A 62 -4.81 1.57 -1.70
C GLY A 62 -6.16 0.88 -1.79
N GLN A 63 -7.27 1.62 -1.67
CA GLN A 63 -8.62 1.09 -1.83
C GLN A 63 -8.79 0.37 -3.17
N GLN A 64 -8.41 1.02 -4.28
CA GLN A 64 -8.54 0.44 -5.61
C GLN A 64 -7.69 -0.82 -5.76
N PHE A 65 -6.45 -0.80 -5.24
CA PHE A 65 -5.57 -1.96 -5.25
C PHE A 65 -6.18 -3.15 -4.52
N PHE A 66 -6.61 -2.97 -3.27
CA PHE A 66 -7.16 -4.06 -2.46
C PHE A 66 -8.50 -4.57 -2.99
N THR A 67 -9.37 -3.69 -3.49
CA THR A 67 -10.62 -4.09 -4.15
C THR A 67 -10.35 -5.00 -5.36
N ASN A 68 -9.36 -4.66 -6.18
CA ASN A 68 -9.03 -5.47 -7.35
C ASN A 68 -8.32 -6.77 -6.96
N ALA A 69 -7.44 -6.75 -5.94
CA ALA A 69 -6.84 -7.97 -5.40
C ALA A 69 -7.92 -8.96 -4.89
N ALA A 70 -8.93 -8.45 -4.19
CA ALA A 70 -10.08 -9.27 -3.77
C ALA A 70 -10.84 -9.88 -4.95
N LYS A 71 -11.08 -9.09 -6.02
CA LYS A 71 -11.73 -9.59 -7.24
C LYS A 71 -10.91 -10.67 -7.91
N LEU A 72 -9.59 -10.47 -8.08
CA LEU A 72 -8.69 -11.45 -8.67
C LEU A 72 -8.70 -12.75 -7.87
N MET A 73 -8.66 -12.68 -6.54
CA MET A 73 -8.71 -13.86 -5.68
C MET A 73 -10.01 -14.64 -5.86
N ARG A 74 -11.17 -13.94 -5.94
CA ARG A 74 -12.48 -14.57 -6.16
C ARG A 74 -12.64 -15.17 -7.55
N SER A 75 -11.98 -14.60 -8.55
CA SER A 75 -12.01 -15.12 -9.92
C SER A 75 -11.02 -16.26 -10.15
N GLY A 76 -10.03 -16.38 -9.30
CA GLY A 76 -9.03 -17.45 -9.37
C GLY A 76 -9.60 -18.81 -9.00
N THR A 77 -8.99 -19.88 -9.55
CA THR A 77 -9.28 -21.25 -9.13
C THR A 77 -8.24 -21.65 -8.11
N ALA A 78 -8.64 -21.89 -6.86
CA ALA A 78 -7.75 -22.43 -5.86
C ALA A 78 -7.42 -23.88 -6.21
N SER A 79 -6.13 -24.20 -6.36
CA SER A 79 -5.64 -25.57 -6.43
C SER A 79 -5.14 -25.97 -5.04
N PHE A 80 -5.52 -27.17 -4.61
CA PHE A 80 -5.08 -27.70 -3.33
C PHE A 80 -4.18 -28.91 -3.59
N ASP A 81 -3.05 -28.99 -2.91
CA ASP A 81 -2.08 -30.09 -3.05
C ASP A 81 -2.63 -31.43 -2.52
N SER A 82 -3.65 -31.40 -1.65
CA SER A 82 -4.31 -32.57 -1.11
C SER A 82 -5.69 -32.77 -1.75
N GLU A 83 -5.89 -33.92 -2.41
CA GLU A 83 -7.20 -34.31 -2.95
C GLU A 83 -8.29 -34.43 -1.89
N GLU A 84 -7.94 -34.86 -0.67
CA GLU A 84 -8.89 -34.95 0.43
C GLU A 84 -9.35 -33.55 0.86
N PHE A 85 -8.45 -32.62 0.93
CA PHE A 85 -8.76 -31.24 1.28
C PHE A 85 -9.61 -30.56 0.18
N ALA A 86 -9.28 -30.81 -1.08
CA ALA A 86 -10.04 -30.33 -2.22
C ALA A 86 -11.49 -30.85 -2.27
N LYS A 87 -11.74 -32.06 -1.77
CA LYS A 87 -13.10 -32.63 -1.69
C LYS A 87 -13.95 -32.04 -0.55
N GLN A 88 -13.32 -31.53 0.48
CA GLN A 88 -14.00 -31.01 1.68
C GLN A 88 -14.31 -29.51 1.61
N ILE A 89 -13.63 -28.77 0.75
CA ILE A 89 -13.72 -27.32 0.69
C ILE A 89 -14.20 -26.86 -0.70
N ASP A 90 -15.32 -26.13 -0.72
CA ASP A 90 -15.71 -25.39 -1.90
C ASP A 90 -14.69 -24.28 -2.18
N SER A 91 -14.00 -24.39 -3.31
CA SER A 91 -12.94 -23.45 -3.71
C SER A 91 -13.44 -22.00 -3.80
N LYS A 92 -14.71 -21.78 -4.16
CA LYS A 92 -15.33 -20.44 -4.23
C LYS A 92 -15.58 -19.88 -2.84
N VAL A 93 -16.12 -20.68 -1.93
CA VAL A 93 -16.36 -20.29 -0.54
C VAL A 93 -15.03 -19.97 0.14
N TRP A 94 -14.00 -20.77 -0.13
CA TRP A 94 -12.66 -20.52 0.37
C TRP A 94 -12.07 -19.23 -0.16
N ALA A 95 -12.11 -19.02 -1.47
CA ALA A 95 -11.60 -17.80 -2.11
C ALA A 95 -12.31 -16.53 -1.61
N ASP A 96 -13.64 -16.59 -1.44
CA ASP A 96 -14.41 -15.46 -0.91
C ASP A 96 -14.05 -15.14 0.54
N LYS A 97 -13.93 -16.17 1.39
CA LYS A 97 -13.53 -16.01 2.79
C LYS A 97 -12.16 -15.34 2.91
N TRP A 98 -11.19 -15.80 2.13
CA TRP A 98 -9.84 -15.25 2.16
C TRP A 98 -9.75 -13.86 1.52
N ALA A 99 -10.47 -13.62 0.40
CA ALA A 99 -10.56 -12.29 -0.17
C ALA A 99 -11.10 -11.28 0.84
N LYS A 100 -12.13 -11.66 1.61
CA LYS A 100 -12.71 -10.81 2.65
C LYS A 100 -11.72 -10.52 3.78
N ILE A 101 -10.99 -11.53 4.24
CA ILE A 101 -10.04 -11.39 5.36
C ILE A 101 -8.79 -10.59 4.94
N LEU A 102 -8.24 -10.89 3.76
CA LEU A 102 -6.94 -10.35 3.34
C LEU A 102 -7.05 -9.00 2.61
N PHE A 103 -8.16 -8.75 1.92
CA PHE A 103 -8.23 -7.61 1.02
C PHE A 103 -9.40 -6.68 1.28
N ASP A 104 -10.64 -7.18 1.46
CA ASP A 104 -11.80 -6.29 1.63
C ASP A 104 -11.66 -5.45 2.90
N SER A 105 -11.20 -6.01 4.02
CA SER A 105 -10.98 -5.27 5.27
C SER A 105 -9.99 -4.11 5.10
N HIS A 106 -8.95 -4.31 4.26
CA HIS A 106 -8.02 -3.23 3.94
C HIS A 106 -8.64 -2.20 3.00
N ALA A 107 -9.39 -2.63 1.98
CA ALA A 107 -10.11 -1.72 1.09
C ALA A 107 -11.09 -0.84 1.86
N ASP A 108 -11.84 -1.42 2.81
CA ASP A 108 -12.78 -0.71 3.67
C ASP A 108 -12.07 0.30 4.59
N SER A 109 -10.91 -0.05 5.13
CA SER A 109 -10.10 0.89 5.92
C SER A 109 -9.69 2.12 5.10
N TYR A 110 -9.23 1.92 3.86
CA TYR A 110 -8.90 3.02 2.97
C TYR A 110 -10.13 3.85 2.53
N ALA A 111 -11.33 3.25 2.49
CA ALA A 111 -12.56 3.93 2.11
C ALA A 111 -13.16 4.77 3.27
N GLN A 112 -13.06 4.27 4.51
CA GLN A 112 -13.63 4.93 5.68
C GLN A 112 -12.89 6.21 6.05
N ASP A 113 -11.59 6.21 5.86
CA ASP A 113 -10.74 7.30 6.29
C ASP A 113 -10.69 8.44 5.26
N GLY A 114 -11.05 8.19 4.00
CA GLY A 114 -11.14 9.20 2.95
C GLY A 114 -9.93 10.15 2.92
N ASP A 115 -10.19 11.46 2.82
CA ASP A 115 -9.16 12.50 2.83
C ASP A 115 -8.48 12.64 4.21
N ASN A 116 -9.15 12.23 5.29
CA ASN A 116 -8.64 12.34 6.66
C ASN A 116 -7.75 11.15 7.08
N TYR A 117 -7.75 10.06 6.32
CA TYR A 117 -6.98 8.85 6.65
C TYR A 117 -5.50 9.15 6.95
N PHE A 118 -4.92 10.05 6.19
CA PHE A 118 -3.51 10.40 6.33
C PHE A 118 -3.28 11.41 7.44
N ASP A 119 -4.19 12.38 7.63
CA ASP A 119 -4.04 13.44 8.63
C ASP A 119 -4.19 12.89 10.05
N ASP A 120 -5.17 12.05 10.31
CA ASP A 120 -5.37 11.43 11.61
C ASP A 120 -4.21 10.50 11.98
N ARG A 121 -3.66 9.75 11.02
CA ARG A 121 -2.49 8.89 11.26
C ARG A 121 -1.21 9.68 11.46
N LEU A 122 -1.01 10.79 10.75
CA LEU A 122 0.09 11.71 10.99
C LEU A 122 0.06 12.25 12.42
N HIS A 123 -1.12 12.67 12.91
CA HIS A 123 -1.29 13.15 14.28
C HIS A 123 -1.11 12.04 15.33
N GLN A 124 -1.35 10.78 14.98
CA GLN A 124 -1.12 9.62 15.84
C GLN A 124 0.32 9.06 15.78
N GLY A 125 1.24 9.72 15.06
CA GLY A 125 2.62 9.25 14.90
C GLY A 125 2.78 8.03 13.96
N HIS A 126 1.73 7.64 13.22
CA HIS A 126 1.75 6.56 12.24
C HIS A 126 2.02 7.06 10.79
N GLY A 127 2.66 8.15 10.66
CA GLY A 127 2.62 9.15 9.61
C GLY A 127 3.42 8.92 8.35
N THR A 128 3.88 7.74 7.99
CA THR A 128 4.51 7.56 6.69
C THR A 128 3.73 6.60 5.82
N ILE A 129 3.40 7.04 4.60
CA ILE A 129 2.92 6.15 3.56
C ILE A 129 4.05 5.18 3.24
N SER A 130 3.84 3.90 3.50
CA SER A 130 4.88 2.89 3.35
C SER A 130 4.90 2.23 1.98
N PHE A 131 3.81 2.36 1.20
CA PHE A 131 3.66 1.63 -0.06
C PHE A 131 3.03 2.48 -1.15
N ILE A 132 3.49 2.26 -2.39
CA ILE A 132 2.87 2.71 -3.62
C ILE A 132 2.24 1.52 -4.36
N HIS A 133 1.10 1.75 -4.98
CA HIS A 133 0.39 0.76 -5.76
C HIS A 133 0.37 1.20 -7.22
N LEU A 134 0.79 0.32 -8.13
CA LEU A 134 0.75 0.58 -9.56
C LEU A 134 -0.22 -0.37 -10.24
N ARG A 135 -0.96 0.14 -11.21
CA ARG A 135 -1.79 -0.62 -12.15
C ARG A 135 -1.10 -0.69 -13.51
N ASN A 136 -1.34 -1.80 -14.23
CA ASN A 136 -0.75 -2.08 -15.55
C ASN A 136 0.77 -1.91 -15.52
N ALA A 137 1.38 -2.44 -14.46
CA ALA A 137 2.80 -2.25 -14.21
C ALA A 137 3.65 -3.14 -15.12
N LYS A 138 4.65 -2.53 -15.75
CA LYS A 138 5.75 -3.23 -16.41
C LYS A 138 6.97 -3.18 -15.50
N CYS A 139 7.55 -4.33 -15.21
CA CYS A 139 8.73 -4.46 -14.36
C CYS A 139 9.87 -5.05 -15.17
N TRP A 140 10.98 -4.34 -15.24
CA TRP A 140 12.20 -4.79 -15.90
C TRP A 140 13.16 -5.33 -14.85
N PHE A 141 13.48 -6.62 -14.97
CA PHE A 141 14.31 -7.34 -14.03
C PHE A 141 15.24 -8.29 -14.77
N GLY A 142 16.56 -8.13 -14.62
CA GLY A 142 17.56 -9.04 -15.20
C GLY A 142 17.41 -9.27 -16.72
N GLY A 143 17.06 -8.22 -17.48
CA GLY A 143 16.84 -8.30 -18.93
C GLY A 143 15.48 -8.90 -19.34
N ARG A 144 14.59 -9.13 -18.40
CA ARG A 144 13.21 -9.61 -18.64
C ARG A 144 12.20 -8.53 -18.30
N VAL A 145 11.08 -8.54 -19.01
CA VAL A 145 9.91 -7.70 -18.70
C VAL A 145 8.80 -8.59 -18.15
N ILE A 146 8.33 -8.24 -16.97
CA ILE A 146 7.18 -8.91 -16.32
C ILE A 146 6.06 -7.88 -16.24
N GLN A 147 4.86 -8.28 -16.65
CA GLN A 147 3.67 -7.43 -16.56
C GLN A 147 2.81 -7.88 -15.40
N HIS A 148 2.37 -6.90 -14.60
CA HIS A 148 1.44 -7.12 -13.51
C HIS A 148 0.21 -6.22 -13.72
N GLU A 149 -0.97 -6.77 -13.54
CA GLU A 149 -2.19 -5.96 -13.52
C GLU A 149 -2.13 -4.95 -12.36
N PHE A 150 -1.68 -5.42 -11.19
CA PHE A 150 -1.42 -4.60 -10.02
C PHE A 150 -0.15 -5.08 -9.31
N ILE A 151 0.64 -4.14 -8.80
CA ILE A 151 1.80 -4.41 -7.94
C ILE A 151 1.83 -3.43 -6.77
N ARG A 152 2.28 -3.91 -5.63
CA ARG A 152 2.52 -3.12 -4.41
C ARG A 152 4.02 -3.06 -4.16
N ILE A 153 4.55 -1.85 -4.03
CA ILE A 153 5.99 -1.58 -3.85
C ILE A 153 6.18 -0.78 -2.57
N GLN A 154 7.15 -1.17 -1.77
CA GLN A 154 7.51 -0.42 -0.56
C GLN A 154 8.27 0.84 -0.95
N LEU A 155 7.82 2.00 -0.47
CA LEU A 155 8.40 3.30 -0.83
C LEU A 155 9.86 3.46 -0.38
N SER A 156 10.25 2.88 0.75
CA SER A 156 11.64 2.91 1.23
C SER A 156 12.61 2.15 0.31
N HIS A 157 12.10 1.35 -0.62
CA HIS A 157 12.92 0.66 -1.65
C HIS A 157 13.01 1.46 -2.95
N VAL A 158 12.33 2.59 -3.08
CA VAL A 158 12.44 3.44 -4.26
C VAL A 158 13.68 4.31 -4.15
N THR A 159 14.66 4.06 -5.01
CA THR A 159 15.94 4.81 -5.03
C THR A 159 15.88 6.05 -5.91
N GLY A 160 14.85 6.17 -6.74
CA GLY A 160 14.56 7.32 -7.58
C GLY A 160 13.25 7.12 -8.34
N TRP A 161 12.71 8.19 -8.89
CA TRP A 161 11.48 8.14 -9.65
C TRP A 161 11.39 9.23 -10.71
N ALA A 162 10.54 9.03 -11.72
CA ALA A 162 10.26 9.99 -12.77
C ALA A 162 8.78 9.97 -13.16
N TYR A 163 8.25 11.10 -13.60
CA TYR A 163 6.94 11.16 -14.23
C TYR A 163 6.95 10.49 -15.60
N GLY A 164 5.85 9.82 -15.93
CA GLY A 164 5.67 9.09 -17.17
C GLY A 164 6.01 7.60 -17.03
N ALA A 165 5.39 6.79 -17.88
CA ALA A 165 5.78 5.40 -18.07
C ALA A 165 6.81 5.32 -19.20
N ILE A 166 7.73 4.36 -19.13
CA ILE A 166 8.60 4.04 -20.24
C ILE A 166 7.72 3.57 -21.40
N MET A 167 7.68 4.34 -22.47
CA MET A 167 7.05 3.91 -23.73
C MET A 167 8.09 3.11 -24.51
N GLU A 168 7.72 1.92 -24.94
CA GLU A 168 8.49 1.15 -25.93
C GLU A 168 8.28 1.75 -27.30
#